data_b0078885d37e53125698ae97170a32fa
#
_entry.id   b0078885d37e53125698ae97170a32fa
#
_cell.length_a   1.000
_cell.length_b   1.000
_cell.length_c   1.000
_cell.angle_alpha   90.00
_cell.angle_beta   90.00
_cell.angle_gamma   90.00
#
_symmetry.space_group_name_H-M   'P 1'
#
loop_
_entity.id
_entity.type
_entity.pdbx_description
1 polymer ?
#
loop_
_entity_poly.entity_id
_entity_poly.type
_entity_poly.pdbx_seq_one_letter_code
_entity_poly.pdbx_strand_id
1 'polypeptide(L)'
;NNATLDYGTDFVFREANSAAEASELIQNIYKDAVERLGIDNVQVLSPYRKKGDVSTNALNEVLWDLVNPEISSETGKNEKPEAFRIGDKIIHNKNKNGISNGDIGYVTDIFTDEDGVVLTRLEFSEHRNVEYNSDELDMVEHSYATTVHKSQGSEYRMVILPWLPMFYKMLRRNILYTAITRAKEQVVIVGSKKAIYMAIHNTDSDKRNTRLGERVVREFYAAQEQEKKKAV
;
A
#
# COMPACT_ATOMS: atom_id res chain seq x y z
N ASN A 1 4.52 -26.41 15.35
CA ASN A 1 4.87 -26.77 13.96
C ASN A 1 4.26 -25.73 13.01
N ASN A 2 4.97 -24.62 12.78
CA ASN A 2 4.59 -23.67 11.75
C ASN A 2 4.86 -24.34 10.40
N ALA A 3 3.80 -24.85 9.77
CA ALA A 3 3.91 -25.45 8.46
C ALA A 3 4.21 -24.36 7.45
N THR A 4 5.47 -24.23 7.08
CA THR A 4 5.91 -23.42 5.95
C THR A 4 5.54 -24.17 4.67
N LEU A 5 4.65 -23.62 3.87
CA LEU A 5 4.42 -24.10 2.51
C LEU A 5 5.36 -23.30 1.60
N ASP A 6 6.53 -23.84 1.34
CA ASP A 6 7.44 -23.29 0.33
C ASP A 6 7.05 -23.88 -1.03
N TYR A 7 6.35 -23.06 -1.82
CA TYR A 7 6.07 -23.34 -3.23
C TYR A 7 7.14 -22.65 -4.11
N GLY A 8 8.41 -23.05 -3.92
CA GLY A 8 9.52 -22.34 -4.57
C GLY A 8 10.04 -21.15 -3.75
N THR A 9 10.99 -20.42 -4.30
CA THR A 9 11.60 -19.24 -3.65
C THR A 9 10.80 -17.95 -3.87
N ASP A 10 9.87 -17.94 -4.82
CA ASP A 10 9.08 -16.80 -5.28
C ASP A 10 7.75 -16.64 -4.56
N PHE A 11 7.20 -17.72 -3.98
CA PHE A 11 5.95 -17.70 -3.20
C PHE A 11 6.13 -18.40 -1.86
N VAL A 12 5.91 -17.64 -0.77
CA VAL A 12 6.05 -18.13 0.60
C VAL A 12 4.76 -17.89 1.37
N PHE A 13 4.29 -18.91 2.10
CA PHE A 13 3.16 -18.77 3.01
C PHE A 13 3.64 -18.94 4.46
N ARG A 14 3.24 -18.01 5.32
CA ARG A 14 3.45 -18.07 6.78
C ARG A 14 2.10 -18.08 7.48
N GLU A 15 1.83 -19.14 8.23
CA GLU A 15 0.56 -19.27 8.95
C GLU A 15 0.54 -18.34 10.17
N ALA A 16 -0.57 -17.63 10.34
CA ALA A 16 -0.86 -16.80 11.50
C ALA A 16 -2.33 -16.99 11.89
N ASN A 17 -2.58 -17.19 13.17
CA ASN A 17 -3.91 -17.48 13.71
C ASN A 17 -4.63 -16.22 14.23
N SER A 18 -3.88 -15.13 14.44
CA SER A 18 -4.40 -13.86 14.91
C SER A 18 -3.78 -12.68 14.16
N ALA A 19 -4.40 -11.51 14.28
CA ALA A 19 -3.86 -10.28 13.69
C ALA A 19 -2.55 -9.86 14.38
N ALA A 20 -2.45 -10.04 15.69
CA ALA A 20 -1.23 -9.75 16.44
C ALA A 20 -0.06 -10.64 16.00
N GLU A 21 -0.26 -11.97 15.93
CA GLU A 21 0.74 -12.91 15.42
C GLU A 21 1.17 -12.57 13.98
N ALA A 22 0.21 -12.21 13.11
CA ALA A 22 0.52 -11.79 11.76
C ALA A 22 1.34 -10.49 11.71
N SER A 23 1.05 -9.52 12.58
CA SER A 23 1.81 -8.28 12.70
C SER A 23 3.26 -8.54 13.11
N GLU A 24 3.50 -9.38 14.13
CA GLU A 24 4.86 -9.76 14.57
C GLU A 24 5.64 -10.47 13.46
N LEU A 25 5.02 -11.43 12.76
CA LEU A 25 5.65 -12.11 11.64
C LEU A 25 6.00 -11.14 10.51
N ILE A 26 5.10 -10.21 10.18
CA ILE A 26 5.33 -9.19 9.15
C ILE A 26 6.50 -8.30 9.53
N GLN A 27 6.61 -7.85 10.77
CA GLN A 27 7.72 -7.03 11.25
C GLN A 27 9.06 -7.74 11.05
N ASN A 28 9.17 -9.00 11.46
CA ASN A 28 10.38 -9.78 11.32
C ASN A 28 10.77 -9.99 9.84
N ILE A 29 9.78 -10.38 9.00
CA ILE A 29 10.00 -10.59 7.57
C ILE A 29 10.38 -9.28 6.88
N TYR A 30 9.72 -8.16 7.24
CA TYR A 30 9.97 -6.85 6.65
C TYR A 30 11.39 -6.36 6.98
N LYS A 31 11.81 -6.49 8.23
CA LYS A 31 13.16 -6.12 8.66
C LYS A 31 14.22 -6.86 7.86
N ASP A 32 14.16 -8.20 7.82
CA ASP A 32 15.12 -9.02 7.08
C ASP A 32 15.10 -8.71 5.58
N ALA A 33 13.91 -8.43 5.03
CA ALA A 33 13.77 -8.11 3.62
C ALA A 33 14.34 -6.73 3.28
N VAL A 34 14.12 -5.70 4.11
CA VAL A 34 14.68 -4.35 3.91
C VAL A 34 16.20 -4.37 4.03
N GLU A 35 16.77 -5.11 4.97
CA GLU A 35 18.23 -5.27 5.09
C GLU A 35 18.87 -5.91 3.84
N ARG A 36 18.17 -6.86 3.19
CA ARG A 36 18.67 -7.57 1.99
C ARG A 36 18.40 -6.83 0.68
N LEU A 37 17.25 -6.23 0.54
CA LEU A 37 16.75 -5.72 -0.74
C LEU A 37 16.71 -4.19 -0.81
N GLY A 38 16.75 -3.51 0.32
CA GLY A 38 16.50 -2.07 0.44
C GLY A 38 15.02 -1.75 0.55
N ILE A 39 14.72 -0.62 1.21
CA ILE A 39 13.36 -0.19 1.58
C ILE A 39 12.45 0.08 0.37
N ASP A 40 13.01 0.48 -0.76
CA ASP A 40 12.26 0.74 -2.00
C ASP A 40 11.74 -0.53 -2.67
N ASN A 41 12.39 -1.64 -2.42
CA ASN A 41 12.12 -2.91 -3.06
C ASN A 41 11.16 -3.80 -2.26
N VAL A 42 10.78 -3.40 -1.04
CA VAL A 42 9.91 -4.17 -0.15
C VAL A 42 8.67 -3.35 0.18
N GLN A 43 7.50 -3.96 0.03
CA GLN A 43 6.23 -3.30 0.36
C GLN A 43 5.27 -4.25 1.07
N VAL A 44 4.67 -3.76 2.16
CA VAL A 44 3.54 -4.43 2.79
C VAL A 44 2.24 -3.92 2.15
N LEU A 45 1.38 -4.82 1.67
CA LEU A 45 0.09 -4.47 1.06
C LEU A 45 -1.05 -5.03 1.89
N SER A 46 -1.74 -4.18 2.65
CA SER A 46 -2.89 -4.59 3.45
C SER A 46 -4.23 -4.30 2.75
N PRO A 47 -5.23 -5.18 2.90
CA PRO A 47 -6.58 -4.92 2.40
C PRO A 47 -7.29 -3.76 3.11
N TYR A 48 -6.98 -3.47 4.37
CA TYR A 48 -7.64 -2.45 5.18
C TYR A 48 -6.71 -1.32 5.64
N ARG A 49 -7.25 -0.07 5.65
CA ARG A 49 -6.50 1.10 6.09
C ARG A 49 -6.48 1.26 7.62
N LYS A 50 -7.61 1.08 8.30
CA LYS A 50 -7.78 1.51 9.71
C LYS A 50 -8.25 0.40 10.67
N LYS A 51 -8.43 -0.83 10.22
CA LYS A 51 -9.08 -1.85 11.05
C LYS A 51 -8.15 -3.00 11.42
N GLY A 52 -7.79 -3.07 12.71
CA GLY A 52 -6.99 -4.14 13.31
C GLY A 52 -5.48 -3.95 13.13
N ASP A 53 -4.70 -4.80 13.81
CA ASP A 53 -3.25 -4.71 13.96
C ASP A 53 -2.46 -4.90 12.65
N VAL A 54 -3.10 -5.43 11.62
CA VAL A 54 -2.54 -5.60 10.27
C VAL A 54 -3.19 -4.66 9.24
N SER A 55 -3.82 -3.58 9.69
CA SER A 55 -4.21 -2.45 8.84
C SER A 55 -2.98 -1.63 8.42
N THR A 56 -3.09 -0.87 7.33
CA THR A 56 -1.94 -0.06 6.89
C THR A 56 -1.50 0.95 7.95
N ASN A 57 -2.44 1.54 8.70
CA ASN A 57 -2.09 2.50 9.76
C ASN A 57 -1.31 1.82 10.89
N ALA A 58 -1.81 0.69 11.42
CA ALA A 58 -1.14 -0.02 12.50
C ALA A 58 0.23 -0.58 12.05
N LEU A 59 0.30 -1.10 10.82
CA LEU A 59 1.58 -1.60 10.28
C LEU A 59 2.57 -0.46 10.03
N ASN A 60 2.14 0.70 9.54
CA ASN A 60 3.04 1.83 9.37
C ASN A 60 3.63 2.29 10.70
N GLU A 61 2.84 2.32 11.78
CA GLU A 61 3.30 2.69 13.12
C GLU A 61 4.41 1.76 13.62
N VAL A 62 4.18 0.44 13.58
CA VAL A 62 5.18 -0.53 14.07
C VAL A 62 6.39 -0.69 13.15
N LEU A 63 6.21 -0.54 11.83
CA LEU A 63 7.29 -0.63 10.86
C LEU A 63 8.15 0.64 10.85
N TRP A 64 7.56 1.79 11.14
CA TRP A 64 8.29 3.05 11.28
C TRP A 64 9.35 2.96 12.38
N ASP A 65 8.94 2.59 13.59
CA ASP A 65 9.88 2.42 14.71
C ASP A 65 10.92 1.31 14.47
N LEU A 66 10.58 0.33 13.64
CA LEU A 66 11.49 -0.76 13.31
C LEU A 66 12.63 -0.33 12.36
N VAL A 67 12.33 0.50 11.36
CA VAL A 67 13.29 0.86 10.30
C VAL A 67 13.88 2.26 10.46
N ASN A 68 13.22 3.16 11.14
CA ASN A 68 13.68 4.51 11.44
C ASN A 68 13.38 4.86 12.91
N PRO A 69 14.03 4.15 13.87
CA PRO A 69 13.79 4.36 15.29
C PRO A 69 14.15 5.78 15.71
N GLU A 70 13.42 6.33 16.67
CA GLU A 70 13.75 7.61 17.27
C GLU A 70 15.14 7.52 17.92
N ILE A 71 16.09 8.33 17.43
CA ILE A 71 17.37 8.48 18.10
C ILE A 71 17.08 9.36 19.30
N SER A 72 17.01 8.76 20.50
CA SER A 72 16.83 9.50 21.74
C SER A 72 17.95 10.55 21.86
N SER A 73 17.62 11.80 21.52
CA SER A 73 18.46 12.93 21.85
C SER A 73 18.44 13.06 23.37
N GLU A 74 19.62 13.04 24.02
CA GLU A 74 19.81 13.20 25.47
C GLU A 74 19.33 14.57 26.01
N THR A 75 18.73 15.38 25.17
CA THR A 75 18.10 16.68 25.55
C THR A 75 16.68 16.41 25.98
N GLY A 76 16.49 16.18 27.27
CA GLY A 76 15.22 15.99 28.00
C GLY A 76 14.21 17.12 27.85
N LYS A 77 13.74 17.39 26.65
CA LYS A 77 12.57 18.21 26.36
C LYS A 77 11.41 17.30 26.02
N ASN A 78 10.29 17.47 26.73
CA ASN A 78 8.97 16.92 26.44
C ASN A 78 8.43 17.56 25.14
N GLU A 79 9.07 17.30 24.03
CA GLU A 79 8.55 17.68 22.71
C GLU A 79 7.54 16.61 22.28
N LYS A 80 6.43 17.06 21.70
CA LYS A 80 5.45 16.13 21.09
C LYS A 80 6.20 15.26 20.08
N PRO A 81 5.91 13.94 20.01
CA PRO A 81 6.54 13.10 19.02
C PRO A 81 6.34 13.74 17.63
N GLU A 82 7.44 13.92 16.92
CA GLU A 82 7.40 14.44 15.56
C GLU A 82 6.51 13.55 14.70
N ALA A 83 5.71 14.14 13.82
CA ALA A 83 4.84 13.38 12.93
C ALA A 83 5.64 12.57 11.90
N PHE A 84 6.87 13.01 11.59
CA PHE A 84 7.80 12.39 10.67
C PHE A 84 9.24 12.58 11.15
N ARG A 85 10.14 11.72 10.69
CA ARG A 85 11.59 11.77 10.93
C ARG A 85 12.33 11.85 9.61
N ILE A 86 13.52 12.42 9.60
CA ILE A 86 14.38 12.41 8.42
C ILE A 86 14.65 10.96 8.01
N GLY A 87 14.52 10.66 6.71
CA GLY A 87 14.63 9.31 6.16
C GLY A 87 13.30 8.55 6.07
N ASP A 88 12.20 9.09 6.59
CA ASP A 88 10.90 8.42 6.49
C ASP A 88 10.44 8.27 5.06
N LYS A 89 10.00 7.06 4.73
CA LYS A 89 9.32 6.74 3.47
C LYS A 89 7.86 7.15 3.56
N ILE A 90 7.44 8.01 2.65
CA ILE A 90 6.10 8.62 2.68
C ILE A 90 5.36 8.43 1.35
N ILE A 91 4.03 8.59 1.38
CA ILE A 91 3.17 8.61 0.21
C ILE A 91 2.28 9.86 0.24
N HIS A 92 2.16 10.51 -0.89
CA HIS A 92 1.27 11.67 -1.04
C HIS A 92 -0.18 11.24 -1.28
N ASN A 93 -1.14 11.89 -0.64
CA ASN A 93 -2.57 11.52 -0.65
C ASN A 93 -3.45 12.43 -1.50
N LYS A 94 -2.87 13.50 -2.07
CA LYS A 94 -3.58 14.49 -2.88
C LYS A 94 -2.71 14.93 -4.05
N ASN A 95 -3.30 15.54 -5.06
CA ASN A 95 -2.54 16.21 -6.13
C ASN A 95 -2.22 17.63 -5.69
N LYS A 96 -0.94 17.99 -5.57
CA LYS A 96 -0.47 19.33 -5.22
C LYS A 96 0.96 19.57 -5.70
N ASN A 97 1.25 20.77 -6.16
CA ASN A 97 2.61 21.22 -6.52
C ASN A 97 3.33 20.30 -7.51
N GLY A 98 2.61 19.68 -8.44
CA GLY A 98 3.17 18.72 -9.39
C GLY A 98 3.40 17.32 -8.82
N ILE A 99 3.08 17.08 -7.54
CA ILE A 99 3.09 15.77 -6.91
C ILE A 99 1.69 15.17 -7.05
N SER A 100 1.63 13.91 -7.45
CA SER A 100 0.38 13.17 -7.65
C SER A 100 0.00 12.35 -6.43
N ASN A 101 -1.32 12.12 -6.28
CA ASN A 101 -1.80 11.16 -5.29
C ASN A 101 -1.23 9.76 -5.60
N GLY A 102 -0.53 9.19 -4.65
CA GLY A 102 0.16 7.90 -4.78
C GLY A 102 1.67 8.01 -5.02
N ASP A 103 2.21 9.21 -5.26
CA ASP A 103 3.66 9.40 -5.37
C ASP A 103 4.34 9.07 -4.05
N ILE A 104 5.39 8.26 -4.12
CA ILE A 104 6.24 7.89 -2.99
C ILE A 104 7.44 8.81 -2.96
N GLY A 105 7.82 9.23 -1.75
CA GLY A 105 8.96 10.08 -1.50
C GLY A 105 9.59 9.81 -0.14
N TYR A 106 10.52 10.69 0.24
CA TYR A 106 11.28 10.62 1.49
C TYR A 106 11.33 11.97 2.18
N VAL A 107 11.31 11.95 3.52
CA VAL A 107 11.62 13.12 4.32
C VAL A 107 13.14 13.32 4.29
N THR A 108 13.60 14.44 3.74
CA THR A 108 15.03 14.73 3.60
C THR A 108 15.55 15.72 4.62
N ASP A 109 14.66 16.59 5.14
CA ASP A 109 15.06 17.61 6.10
C ASP A 109 13.84 18.10 6.93
N ILE A 110 14.09 18.52 8.16
CA ILE A 110 13.12 19.19 9.04
C ILE A 110 13.85 20.38 9.68
N PHE A 111 13.39 21.59 9.39
CA PHE A 111 14.07 22.81 9.80
C PHE A 111 13.08 23.93 10.14
N THR A 112 13.55 24.93 10.83
CA THR A 112 12.77 26.14 11.12
C THR A 112 13.25 27.27 10.21
N ASP A 113 12.33 27.94 9.52
CA ASP A 113 12.63 29.07 8.65
C ASP A 113 12.91 30.36 9.42
N GLU A 114 13.17 31.47 8.70
CA GLU A 114 13.47 32.78 9.29
C GLU A 114 12.28 33.36 10.05
N ASP A 115 11.05 32.96 9.74
CA ASP A 115 9.82 33.39 10.39
C ASP A 115 9.44 32.52 11.61
N GLY A 116 10.24 31.50 11.93
CA GLY A 116 10.01 30.56 13.02
C GLY A 116 9.00 29.45 12.72
N VAL A 117 8.69 29.23 11.44
CA VAL A 117 7.80 28.15 11.01
C VAL A 117 8.61 26.88 10.79
N VAL A 118 8.13 25.76 11.36
CA VAL A 118 8.73 24.45 11.12
C VAL A 118 8.30 23.95 9.75
N LEU A 119 9.28 23.67 8.89
CA LEU A 119 9.10 23.14 7.53
C LEU A 119 9.72 21.74 7.45
N THR A 120 9.01 20.86 6.75
CA THR A 120 9.47 19.51 6.40
C THR A 120 9.72 19.45 4.90
N ARG A 121 10.95 19.15 4.52
CA ARG A 121 11.33 18.97 3.10
C ARG A 121 11.14 17.52 2.72
N LEU A 122 10.36 17.33 1.65
CA LEU A 122 10.04 16.04 1.06
C LEU A 122 10.65 15.94 -0.34
N GLU A 123 11.35 14.85 -0.61
CA GLU A 123 11.89 14.56 -1.94
C GLU A 123 11.07 13.43 -2.58
N PHE A 124 10.57 13.67 -3.78
CA PHE A 124 9.87 12.71 -4.61
C PHE A 124 10.74 12.31 -5.82
N SER A 125 10.26 11.36 -6.64
CA SER A 125 10.94 10.94 -7.87
C SER A 125 11.35 12.14 -8.72
N GLU A 126 12.45 11.99 -9.50
CA GLU A 126 13.05 13.05 -10.33
C GLU A 126 13.62 14.24 -9.52
N HIS A 127 14.03 14.00 -8.26
CA HIS A 127 14.58 15.01 -7.35
C HIS A 127 13.67 16.23 -7.16
N ARG A 128 12.35 16.03 -7.22
CA ARG A 128 11.39 17.09 -6.92
C ARG A 128 11.30 17.28 -5.40
N ASN A 129 11.83 18.38 -4.93
CA ASN A 129 11.78 18.79 -3.54
C ASN A 129 10.61 19.73 -3.29
N VAL A 130 9.83 19.47 -2.24
CA VAL A 130 8.70 20.29 -1.80
C VAL A 130 8.79 20.48 -0.29
N GLU A 131 8.52 21.70 0.18
CA GLU A 131 8.50 22.04 1.59
C GLU A 131 7.07 22.17 2.06
N TYR A 132 6.76 21.53 3.18
CA TYR A 132 5.44 21.52 3.81
C TYR A 132 5.51 22.01 5.24
N ASN A 133 4.56 22.87 5.60
CA ASN A 133 4.29 23.21 6.98
C ASN A 133 3.43 22.13 7.67
N SER A 134 3.20 22.28 8.97
CA SER A 134 2.46 21.30 9.77
C SER A 134 1.04 21.01 9.25
N ASP A 135 0.34 22.00 8.69
CA ASP A 135 -1.02 21.83 8.17
C ASP A 135 -1.02 21.06 6.84
N GLU A 136 0.04 21.21 6.06
CA GLU A 136 0.21 20.56 4.77
C GLU A 136 0.63 19.11 4.90
N LEU A 137 1.28 18.72 6.00
CA LEU A 137 1.66 17.35 6.31
C LEU A 137 0.45 16.40 6.43
N ASP A 138 -0.77 16.91 6.64
CA ASP A 138 -2.00 16.10 6.55
C ASP A 138 -2.23 15.44 5.16
N MET A 139 -1.50 15.90 4.14
CA MET A 139 -1.55 15.31 2.81
C MET A 139 -0.59 14.14 2.62
N VAL A 140 0.21 13.82 3.62
CA VAL A 140 1.28 12.82 3.56
C VAL A 140 1.04 11.74 4.61
N GLU A 141 1.41 10.51 4.33
CA GLU A 141 1.37 9.39 5.28
C GLU A 141 2.63 8.54 5.13
N HIS A 142 3.02 7.82 6.18
CA HIS A 142 4.06 6.79 6.07
C HIS A 142 3.68 5.72 5.04
N SER A 143 4.67 5.18 4.34
CA SER A 143 4.47 4.25 3.22
C SER A 143 5.28 2.95 3.34
N TYR A 144 5.52 2.46 4.54
CA TYR A 144 6.06 1.13 4.78
C TYR A 144 5.02 0.05 4.48
N ALA A 145 3.75 0.36 4.79
CA ALA A 145 2.57 -0.39 4.39
C ALA A 145 1.59 0.51 3.63
N THR A 146 0.98 0.00 2.57
CA THR A 146 -0.05 0.71 1.80
C THR A 146 -1.23 -0.21 1.47
N THR A 147 -2.35 0.34 0.98
CA THR A 147 -3.46 -0.50 0.57
C THR A 147 -3.21 -1.12 -0.80
N VAL A 148 -3.80 -2.31 -1.05
CA VAL A 148 -3.73 -2.97 -2.36
C VAL A 148 -4.19 -2.04 -3.49
N HIS A 149 -5.18 -1.18 -3.24
CA HIS A 149 -5.68 -0.24 -4.25
C HIS A 149 -4.67 0.88 -4.56
N LYS A 150 -4.01 1.43 -3.55
CA LYS A 150 -2.99 2.47 -3.74
C LYS A 150 -1.72 1.94 -4.43
N SER A 151 -1.43 0.66 -4.31
CA SER A 151 -0.29 0.03 -4.98
C SER A 151 -0.51 -0.25 -6.47
N GLN A 152 -1.69 0.04 -7.01
CA GLN A 152 -1.95 -0.14 -8.44
C GLN A 152 -1.03 0.77 -9.27
N GLY A 153 -0.33 0.18 -10.23
CA GLY A 153 0.67 0.87 -11.06
C GLY A 153 2.10 0.78 -10.50
N SER A 154 2.28 0.47 -9.21
CA SER A 154 3.59 0.27 -8.62
C SER A 154 4.01 -1.21 -8.66
N GLU A 155 5.32 -1.46 -8.62
CA GLU A 155 5.89 -2.81 -8.57
C GLU A 155 7.08 -2.83 -7.60
N TYR A 156 7.23 -3.96 -6.88
CA TYR A 156 8.25 -4.15 -5.85
C TYR A 156 8.96 -5.49 -6.07
N ARG A 157 10.20 -5.63 -5.66
CA ARG A 157 10.88 -6.93 -5.71
C ARG A 157 10.21 -7.93 -4.79
N MET A 158 9.83 -7.50 -3.58
CA MET A 158 9.14 -8.33 -2.60
C MET A 158 7.87 -7.66 -2.09
N VAL A 159 6.79 -8.42 -2.02
CA VAL A 159 5.50 -7.99 -1.46
C VAL A 159 5.13 -8.89 -0.29
N ILE A 160 4.73 -8.28 0.83
CA ILE A 160 4.25 -8.98 2.03
C ILE A 160 2.76 -8.68 2.19
N LEU A 161 1.93 -9.72 2.27
CA LEU A 161 0.47 -9.64 2.30
C LEU A 161 -0.09 -10.22 3.60
N PRO A 162 -0.62 -9.42 4.54
CA PRO A 162 -1.49 -9.93 5.58
C PRO A 162 -2.80 -10.43 4.97
N TRP A 163 -3.16 -11.71 5.20
CA TRP A 163 -4.34 -12.32 4.60
C TRP A 163 -5.14 -13.14 5.61
N LEU A 164 -6.05 -12.47 6.34
CA LEU A 164 -6.78 -13.04 7.48
C LEU A 164 -8.31 -13.01 7.25
N PRO A 165 -9.07 -13.93 7.89
CA PRO A 165 -10.53 -13.98 7.74
C PRO A 165 -11.25 -12.69 8.14
N MET A 166 -10.65 -11.87 9.02
CA MET A 166 -11.19 -10.56 9.41
C MET A 166 -11.38 -9.61 8.23
N PHE A 167 -10.67 -9.82 7.14
CA PHE A 167 -10.78 -9.05 5.91
C PHE A 167 -11.91 -9.52 4.98
N TYR A 168 -12.91 -10.23 5.47
CA TYR A 168 -13.91 -10.97 4.69
C TYR A 168 -14.52 -10.18 3.52
N LYS A 169 -14.76 -8.86 3.68
CA LYS A 169 -15.27 -7.98 2.60
C LYS A 169 -14.29 -7.76 1.46
N MET A 170 -13.00 -7.90 1.74
CA MET A 170 -11.89 -7.70 0.81
C MET A 170 -11.26 -9.01 0.32
N LEU A 171 -11.70 -10.17 0.85
CA LEU A 171 -11.24 -11.47 0.41
C LEU A 171 -11.93 -11.83 -0.92
N ARG A 172 -11.42 -11.20 -2.00
CA ARG A 172 -11.90 -11.39 -3.38
C ARG A 172 -10.73 -11.76 -4.27
N ARG A 173 -11.01 -12.57 -5.30
CA ARG A 173 -10.01 -13.05 -6.24
C ARG A 173 -9.23 -11.92 -6.90
N ASN A 174 -9.92 -10.89 -7.35
CA ASN A 174 -9.30 -9.75 -8.02
C ASN A 174 -8.37 -8.95 -7.10
N ILE A 175 -8.70 -8.80 -5.81
CA ILE A 175 -7.86 -8.08 -4.85
C ILE A 175 -6.59 -8.89 -4.55
N LEU A 176 -6.73 -10.20 -4.32
CA LEU A 176 -5.59 -11.10 -4.13
C LEU A 176 -4.68 -11.11 -5.36
N TYR A 177 -5.26 -11.23 -6.56
CA TYR A 177 -4.52 -11.17 -7.81
C TYR A 177 -3.77 -9.85 -7.98
N THR A 178 -4.46 -8.71 -7.77
CA THR A 178 -3.83 -7.39 -7.84
C THR A 178 -2.65 -7.27 -6.88
N ALA A 179 -2.79 -7.76 -5.65
CA ALA A 179 -1.73 -7.70 -4.66
C ALA A 179 -0.52 -8.57 -5.03
N ILE A 180 -0.74 -9.81 -5.47
CA ILE A 180 0.32 -10.74 -5.86
C ILE A 180 1.09 -10.20 -7.07
N THR A 181 0.39 -9.65 -8.06
CA THR A 181 1.01 -9.11 -9.28
C THR A 181 1.81 -7.82 -9.07
N ARG A 182 1.88 -7.29 -7.86
CA ARG A 182 2.80 -6.18 -7.52
C ARG A 182 4.22 -6.66 -7.22
N ALA A 183 4.40 -7.95 -6.98
CA ALA A 183 5.73 -8.52 -6.74
C ALA A 183 6.41 -8.91 -8.07
N LYS A 184 7.67 -8.54 -8.22
CA LYS A 184 8.54 -8.95 -9.33
C LYS A 184 9.25 -10.27 -9.06
N GLU A 185 9.64 -10.52 -7.81
CA GLU A 185 10.51 -11.64 -7.45
C GLU A 185 9.89 -12.53 -6.37
N GLN A 186 9.30 -11.94 -5.32
CA GLN A 186 8.82 -12.73 -4.19
C GLN A 186 7.53 -12.19 -3.59
N VAL A 187 6.59 -13.08 -3.30
CA VAL A 187 5.38 -12.84 -2.51
C VAL A 187 5.45 -13.62 -1.22
N VAL A 188 5.21 -12.96 -0.09
CA VAL A 188 5.01 -13.61 1.20
C VAL A 188 3.61 -13.32 1.69
N ILE A 189 2.78 -14.36 1.84
CA ILE A 189 1.46 -14.23 2.44
C ILE A 189 1.54 -14.65 3.91
N VAL A 190 1.12 -13.75 4.80
CA VAL A 190 1.06 -14.00 6.25
C VAL A 190 -0.40 -14.05 6.67
N GLY A 191 -0.88 -15.20 7.17
CA GLY A 191 -2.26 -15.32 7.58
C GLY A 191 -2.81 -16.73 7.55
N SER A 192 -4.05 -16.94 7.09
CA SER A 192 -4.68 -18.25 7.11
C SER A 192 -5.00 -18.80 5.73
N LYS A 193 -4.84 -20.12 5.55
CA LYS A 193 -5.24 -20.85 4.35
C LYS A 193 -6.73 -20.66 4.04
N LYS A 194 -7.56 -20.56 5.10
CA LYS A 194 -8.99 -20.29 4.97
C LYS A 194 -9.26 -18.96 4.26
N ALA A 195 -8.51 -17.90 4.59
CA ALA A 195 -8.67 -16.60 3.96
C ALA A 195 -8.26 -16.62 2.48
N ILE A 196 -7.20 -17.35 2.14
CA ILE A 196 -6.79 -17.55 0.74
C ILE A 196 -7.88 -18.29 -0.01
N TYR A 197 -8.38 -19.41 0.55
CA TYR A 197 -9.47 -20.18 -0.04
C TYR A 197 -10.72 -19.32 -0.28
N MET A 198 -11.12 -18.52 0.72
CA MET A 198 -12.26 -17.59 0.58
C MET A 198 -12.06 -16.59 -0.56
N ALA A 199 -10.85 -16.02 -0.68
CA ALA A 199 -10.56 -15.05 -1.74
C ALA A 199 -10.61 -15.69 -3.14
N ILE A 200 -10.02 -16.88 -3.32
CA ILE A 200 -9.99 -17.58 -4.61
C ILE A 200 -11.41 -17.93 -5.09
N HIS A 201 -12.31 -18.29 -4.18
CA HIS A 201 -13.68 -18.70 -4.51
C HIS A 201 -14.66 -17.53 -4.55
N ASN A 202 -14.29 -16.34 -4.07
CA ASN A 202 -15.13 -15.15 -4.12
C ASN A 202 -14.94 -14.40 -5.45
N THR A 203 -15.85 -14.63 -6.39
CA THR A 203 -15.89 -14.05 -7.74
C THR A 203 -16.96 -12.97 -7.91
N ASP A 204 -17.59 -12.52 -6.84
CA ASP A 204 -18.72 -11.57 -6.92
C ASP A 204 -18.37 -10.25 -7.64
N SER A 205 -17.09 -9.89 -7.72
CA SER A 205 -16.62 -8.73 -8.49
C SER A 205 -16.71 -8.90 -10.01
N ASP A 206 -16.84 -10.14 -10.50
CA ASP A 206 -16.88 -10.41 -11.94
C ASP A 206 -18.26 -10.11 -12.55
N LYS A 207 -19.28 -9.99 -11.69
CA LYS A 207 -20.63 -9.53 -12.10
C LYS A 207 -20.64 -8.01 -12.22
N ARG A 208 -19.97 -7.46 -13.22
CA ARG A 208 -20.12 -6.05 -13.55
C ARG A 208 -21.52 -5.81 -14.11
N ASN A 209 -22.36 -5.07 -13.37
CA ASN A 209 -23.65 -4.55 -13.86
C ASN A 209 -23.44 -3.40 -14.87
N THR A 210 -22.53 -3.57 -15.82
CA THR A 210 -22.40 -2.63 -16.92
C THR A 210 -23.40 -3.07 -18.00
N ARG A 211 -24.36 -2.22 -18.34
CA ARG A 211 -25.19 -2.42 -19.54
C ARG A 211 -24.39 -2.17 -20.83
N LEU A 212 -23.07 -2.38 -20.81
CA LEU A 212 -22.23 -2.10 -21.96
C LEU A 212 -22.63 -2.94 -23.17
N GLY A 213 -22.88 -4.23 -22.97
CA GLY A 213 -23.34 -5.13 -24.04
C GLY A 213 -24.65 -4.65 -24.67
N GLU A 214 -25.64 -4.31 -23.85
CA GLU A 214 -26.93 -3.77 -24.32
C GLU A 214 -26.75 -2.44 -25.07
N ARG A 215 -25.88 -1.56 -24.59
CA ARG A 215 -25.58 -0.27 -25.24
C ARG A 215 -24.90 -0.46 -26.57
N VAL A 216 -23.87 -1.32 -26.65
CA VAL A 216 -23.16 -1.62 -27.90
C VAL A 216 -24.13 -2.16 -28.94
N VAL A 217 -24.99 -3.14 -28.56
CA VAL A 217 -25.98 -3.70 -29.47
C VAL A 217 -26.97 -2.65 -29.96
N ARG A 218 -27.47 -1.78 -29.06
CA ARG A 218 -28.39 -0.70 -29.41
C ARG A 218 -27.76 0.29 -30.38
N GLU A 219 -26.53 0.76 -30.11
CA GLU A 219 -25.81 1.69 -30.98
C GLU A 219 -25.48 1.09 -32.35
N PHE A 220 -25.15 -0.21 -32.39
CA PHE A 220 -24.91 -0.94 -33.64
C PHE A 220 -26.15 -0.97 -34.54
N TYR A 221 -27.32 -1.31 -33.99
CA TYR A 221 -28.57 -1.29 -34.76
C TYR A 221 -29.02 0.12 -35.15
N ALA A 222 -28.84 1.12 -34.27
CA ALA A 222 -29.14 2.51 -34.62
C ALA A 222 -28.27 3.03 -35.79
N ALA A 223 -27.00 2.65 -35.82
CA ALA A 223 -26.10 3.01 -36.92
C ALA A 223 -26.55 2.38 -38.24
N GLN A 224 -26.93 1.09 -38.24
CA GLN A 224 -27.44 0.42 -39.42
C GLN A 224 -28.76 1.04 -39.96
N GLU A 225 -29.67 1.46 -39.09
CA GLU A 225 -30.89 2.15 -39.51
C GLU A 225 -30.60 3.51 -40.13
N GLN A 226 -29.62 4.26 -39.62
CA GLN A 226 -29.19 5.54 -40.22
C GLN A 226 -28.56 5.35 -41.58
N GLU A 227 -27.75 4.32 -41.79
CA GLU A 227 -27.17 4.01 -43.10
C GLU A 227 -28.25 3.64 -44.11
N LYS A 228 -29.24 2.84 -43.73
CA LYS A 228 -30.36 2.48 -44.59
C LYS A 228 -31.21 3.70 -44.99
N LYS A 229 -31.37 4.70 -44.10
CA LYS A 229 -32.11 5.94 -44.39
C LYS A 229 -31.33 6.91 -45.27
N LYS A 230 -30.00 6.79 -45.35
CA LYS A 230 -29.16 7.61 -46.24
C LYS A 230 -29.03 7.00 -47.64
N ALA A 231 -29.38 5.73 -47.81
CA ALA A 231 -29.28 5.03 -49.07
C ALA A 231 -30.58 5.00 -49.89
N VAL A 232 -31.64 5.68 -49.39
CA VAL A 232 -32.91 5.95 -50.07
C VAL A 232 -33.03 7.46 -50.37
#